data_7b5d42adbc6ccab6e757b822118332f7
#
_entry.id   7b5d42adbc6ccab6e757b822118332f7
#
_cell.length_a   1.000
_cell.length_b   1.000
_cell.length_c   1.000
_cell.angle_alpha   90.00
_cell.angle_beta   90.00
_cell.angle_gamma   90.00
#
_symmetry.space_group_name_H-M   'P 1'
#
loop_
_entity.id
_entity.type
_entity.pdbx_description
1 polymer ?
#
loop_
_entity_poly.entity_id
_entity_poly.type
_entity_poly.pdbx_seq_one_letter_code
_entity_poly.pdbx_strand_id
1 'polypeptide(L)'
;LFEGRYVRYTEATPHNIDKCNILLVDTIGLLSSIYRYGHVAYIGGGFGVGIHNTLEAAVYGMPVIFGPKWQKFREAQGLLQSQAALSVRNYKQFANALDTAFASQPIMGEHAANYVQSESGATNIIYQALFQQSN
;
A
#
# COMPACT_ATOMS: atom_id res chain seq x y z
N LEU A 1 0.78 14.05 19.24
CA LEU A 1 1.96 14.75 19.61
C LEU A 1 3.11 13.79 19.54
N PHE A 2 3.94 13.94 18.50
CA PHE A 2 5.02 13.02 18.20
C PHE A 2 6.21 13.30 19.14
N GLU A 3 6.49 12.40 20.04
CA GLU A 3 7.78 12.36 20.74
C GLU A 3 8.91 11.80 19.85
N GLY A 4 8.58 11.45 18.60
CA GLY A 4 9.53 10.96 17.62
C GLY A 4 10.29 12.10 16.94
N ARG A 5 11.59 11.93 16.77
CA ARG A 5 12.40 12.82 15.93
C ARG A 5 12.02 12.57 14.47
N TYR A 6 11.66 13.61 13.74
CA TYR A 6 11.37 13.53 12.33
C TYR A 6 12.29 14.45 11.53
N VAL A 7 12.44 14.15 10.26
CA VAL A 7 13.08 15.01 9.26
C VAL A 7 12.23 15.05 8.00
N ARG A 8 12.15 16.20 7.36
CA ARG A 8 11.57 16.32 6.03
C ARG A 8 12.54 15.79 4.98
N TYR A 9 12.03 15.13 3.95
CA TYR A 9 12.87 14.61 2.89
C TYR A 9 13.72 15.72 2.22
N THR A 10 13.12 16.89 1.99
CA THR A 10 13.82 18.06 1.42
C THR A 10 14.94 18.63 2.31
N GLU A 11 14.92 18.33 3.61
CA GLU A 11 15.88 18.79 4.61
C GLU A 11 16.81 17.64 5.10
N ALA A 12 16.59 16.43 4.61
CA ALA A 12 17.35 15.26 5.03
C ALA A 12 18.79 15.29 4.52
N THR A 13 19.71 15.00 5.42
CA THR A 13 21.15 14.88 5.15
C THR A 13 21.70 13.63 5.81
N PRO A 14 22.88 13.11 5.40
CA PRO A 14 23.51 11.99 6.10
C PRO A 14 23.77 12.22 7.58
N HIS A 15 23.86 13.48 8.02
CA HIS A 15 24.15 13.83 9.42
C HIS A 15 22.92 13.87 10.33
N ASN A 16 21.73 14.07 9.77
CA ASN A 16 20.48 14.20 10.55
C ASN A 16 19.53 13.01 10.42
N ILE A 17 19.57 12.28 9.31
CA ILE A 17 18.64 11.19 9.03
C ILE A 17 18.76 10.05 10.04
N ASP A 18 19.98 9.67 10.43
CA ASP A 18 20.24 8.59 11.40
C ASP A 18 19.75 8.92 12.81
N LYS A 19 19.43 10.17 13.09
CA LYS A 19 18.90 10.63 14.37
C LYS A 19 17.37 10.66 14.42
N CYS A 20 16.73 10.33 13.30
CA CYS A 20 15.28 10.38 13.13
C CYS A 20 14.72 8.99 12.91
N ASN A 21 13.52 8.76 13.42
CA ASN A 21 12.76 7.53 13.20
C ASN A 21 11.53 7.77 12.30
N ILE A 22 11.33 9.01 11.85
CA ILE A 22 10.24 9.41 10.96
C ILE A 22 10.84 10.24 9.82
N LEU A 23 10.59 9.81 8.59
CA LEU A 23 10.87 10.59 7.39
C LEU A 23 9.54 11.14 6.83
N LEU A 24 9.39 12.45 6.83
CA LEU A 24 8.26 13.12 6.22
C LEU A 24 8.58 13.42 4.75
N VAL A 25 7.96 12.68 3.83
CA VAL A 25 8.14 12.91 2.38
C VAL A 25 7.22 14.06 1.96
N ASP A 26 7.81 15.22 1.73
CA ASP A 26 7.16 16.50 1.39
C ASP A 26 7.36 16.88 -0.09
N THR A 27 7.58 15.90 -0.95
CA THR A 27 7.73 16.08 -2.41
C THR A 27 6.73 15.24 -3.18
N ILE A 28 6.39 15.68 -4.39
CA ILE A 28 5.51 14.96 -5.30
C ILE A 28 6.35 14.00 -6.17
N GLY A 29 5.79 12.81 -6.49
CA GLY A 29 6.38 11.85 -7.44
C GLY A 29 7.28 10.78 -6.81
N LEU A 30 7.62 10.87 -5.52
CA LEU A 30 8.46 9.87 -4.86
C LEU A 30 7.70 8.69 -4.27
N LEU A 31 6.39 8.81 -4.03
CA LEU A 31 5.62 7.83 -3.25
C LEU A 31 5.73 6.42 -3.83
N SER A 32 5.50 6.26 -5.14
CA SER A 32 5.58 4.96 -5.80
C SER A 32 6.97 4.32 -5.70
N SER A 33 8.04 5.12 -5.72
CA SER A 33 9.40 4.61 -5.61
C SER A 33 9.80 4.23 -4.19
N ILE A 34 9.22 4.91 -3.18
CA ILE A 34 9.61 4.71 -1.78
C ILE A 34 8.98 3.44 -1.18
N TYR A 35 7.87 2.96 -1.75
CA TYR A 35 7.24 1.72 -1.31
C TYR A 35 8.17 0.51 -1.35
N ARG A 36 9.13 0.46 -2.26
CA ARG A 36 10.13 -0.64 -2.35
C ARG A 36 10.95 -0.86 -1.08
N TYR A 37 11.00 0.12 -0.20
CA TYR A 37 11.74 0.06 1.07
C TYR A 37 10.83 -0.24 2.26
N GLY A 38 9.51 -0.32 2.03
CA GLY A 38 8.53 -0.59 3.07
C GLY A 38 8.34 -2.07 3.35
N HIS A 39 7.88 -2.40 4.56
CA HIS A 39 7.47 -3.75 4.94
C HIS A 39 5.95 -3.87 5.07
N VAL A 40 5.29 -2.81 5.49
CA VAL A 40 3.84 -2.71 5.65
C VAL A 40 3.41 -1.31 5.22
N ALA A 41 2.29 -1.20 4.50
CA ALA A 41 1.73 0.07 4.09
C ALA A 41 0.40 0.35 4.79
N TYR A 42 0.25 1.56 5.36
CA TYR A 42 -1.05 2.08 5.77
C TYR A 42 -1.54 3.11 4.73
N ILE A 43 -2.67 2.83 4.12
CA ILE A 43 -3.26 3.70 3.09
C ILE A 43 -4.32 4.60 3.73
N GLY A 44 -4.12 5.90 3.59
CA GLY A 44 -4.99 6.92 4.14
C GLY A 44 -6.36 7.03 3.46
N GLY A 45 -7.18 7.97 3.95
CA GLY A 45 -8.49 8.30 3.37
C GLY A 45 -9.66 7.44 3.87
N GLY A 46 -9.42 6.23 4.33
CA GLY A 46 -10.46 5.26 4.68
C GLY A 46 -11.36 5.62 5.86
N PHE A 47 -11.04 6.65 6.64
CA PHE A 47 -11.92 7.24 7.66
C PHE A 47 -12.67 8.49 7.15
N GLY A 48 -12.26 9.02 6.00
CA GLY A 48 -12.85 10.18 5.34
C GLY A 48 -13.81 9.80 4.21
N VAL A 49 -13.51 10.26 3.01
CA VAL A 49 -14.34 10.07 1.81
C VAL A 49 -14.12 8.71 1.12
N GLY A 50 -12.99 8.06 1.39
CA GLY A 50 -12.58 6.78 0.81
C GLY A 50 -11.07 6.62 0.80
N ILE A 51 -10.59 5.39 0.65
CA ILE A 51 -9.17 5.07 0.63
C ILE A 51 -8.48 5.61 -0.62
N HIS A 52 -7.19 5.88 -0.52
CA HIS A 52 -6.33 6.17 -1.67
C HIS A 52 -5.90 4.87 -2.37
N ASN A 53 -5.05 4.98 -3.39
CA ASN A 53 -4.61 3.85 -4.21
C ASN A 53 -3.86 2.79 -3.37
N THR A 54 -4.40 1.59 -3.30
CA THR A 54 -3.82 0.46 -2.56
C THR A 54 -2.84 -0.37 -3.39
N LEU A 55 -2.99 -0.34 -4.73
CA LEU A 55 -2.16 -1.14 -5.63
C LEU A 55 -0.71 -0.63 -5.70
N GLU A 56 -0.49 0.67 -5.48
CA GLU A 56 0.86 1.24 -5.45
C GLU A 56 1.76 0.60 -4.39
N ALA A 57 1.19 0.19 -3.26
CA ALA A 57 1.90 -0.54 -2.22
C ALA A 57 1.93 -2.05 -2.51
N ALA A 58 0.78 -2.61 -2.92
CA ALA A 58 0.61 -4.05 -3.13
C ALA A 58 1.54 -4.60 -4.22
N VAL A 59 1.87 -3.82 -5.26
CA VAL A 59 2.78 -4.22 -6.34
C VAL A 59 4.20 -4.54 -5.85
N TYR A 60 4.60 -3.97 -4.72
CA TYR A 60 5.89 -4.26 -4.08
C TYR A 60 5.83 -5.43 -3.09
N GLY A 61 4.74 -6.18 -3.07
CA GLY A 61 4.58 -7.31 -2.16
C GLY A 61 4.49 -6.88 -0.69
N MET A 62 3.78 -5.78 -0.41
CA MET A 62 3.56 -5.33 0.96
C MET A 62 2.15 -5.65 1.44
N PRO A 63 2.00 -6.12 2.68
CA PRO A 63 0.72 -6.08 3.37
C PRO A 63 0.16 -4.66 3.43
N VAL A 64 -1.14 -4.51 3.18
CA VAL A 64 -1.81 -3.22 3.13
C VAL A 64 -2.84 -3.11 4.26
N ILE A 65 -2.80 -2.00 5.01
CA ILE A 65 -3.79 -1.70 6.05
C ILE A 65 -4.53 -0.42 5.64
N PHE A 66 -5.85 -0.38 5.83
CA PHE A 66 -6.66 0.81 5.54
C PHE A 66 -7.89 0.91 6.44
N GLY A 67 -8.51 2.10 6.44
CA GLY A 67 -9.73 2.38 7.19
C GLY A 67 -10.98 1.70 6.60
N PRO A 68 -12.18 1.87 7.23
CA PRO A 68 -13.37 1.07 6.93
C PRO A 68 -14.12 1.43 5.64
N LYS A 69 -13.82 2.58 5.00
CA LYS A 69 -14.55 3.04 3.80
C LYS A 69 -13.85 2.60 2.51
N TRP A 70 -13.87 1.31 2.22
CA TRP A 70 -13.21 0.68 1.08
C TRP A 70 -14.18 -0.01 0.10
N GLN A 71 -15.46 -0.16 0.43
CA GLN A 71 -16.42 -1.01 -0.30
C GLN A 71 -16.62 -0.60 -1.77
N LYS A 72 -16.32 0.64 -2.12
CA LYS A 72 -16.42 1.14 -3.50
C LYS A 72 -15.18 0.85 -4.35
N PHE A 73 -14.13 0.31 -3.74
CA PHE A 73 -12.84 0.08 -4.38
C PHE A 73 -12.63 -1.42 -4.60
N ARG A 74 -12.74 -1.85 -5.86
CA ARG A 74 -12.64 -3.27 -6.25
C ARG A 74 -11.30 -3.87 -5.84
N GLU A 75 -10.23 -3.13 -6.02
CA GLU A 75 -8.86 -3.55 -5.67
C GLU A 75 -8.71 -3.81 -4.16
N ALA A 76 -9.34 -3.00 -3.32
CA ALA A 76 -9.31 -3.22 -1.87
C ALA A 76 -10.11 -4.46 -1.47
N GLN A 77 -11.23 -4.74 -2.15
CA GLN A 77 -11.98 -5.98 -1.95
C GLN A 77 -11.13 -7.20 -2.30
N GLY A 78 -10.46 -7.16 -3.46
CA GLY A 78 -9.59 -8.25 -3.90
C GLY A 78 -8.40 -8.49 -2.96
N LEU A 79 -7.75 -7.43 -2.48
CA LEU A 79 -6.67 -7.53 -1.50
C LEU A 79 -7.14 -8.11 -0.16
N LEU A 80 -8.35 -7.79 0.30
CA LEU A 80 -8.93 -8.41 1.50
C LEU A 80 -9.24 -9.90 1.28
N GLN A 81 -9.84 -10.26 0.15
CA GLN A 81 -10.19 -11.63 -0.20
C GLN A 81 -8.94 -12.52 -0.35
N SER A 82 -7.88 -11.98 -0.91
CA SER A 82 -6.58 -12.66 -1.03
C SER A 82 -5.76 -12.67 0.25
N GLN A 83 -6.29 -12.13 1.36
CA GLN A 83 -5.58 -12.02 2.64
C GLN A 83 -4.29 -11.17 2.56
N ALA A 84 -4.20 -10.29 1.59
CA ALA A 84 -3.09 -9.34 1.42
C ALA A 84 -3.29 -8.03 2.19
N ALA A 85 -4.51 -7.77 2.66
CA ALA A 85 -4.84 -6.53 3.34
C ALA A 85 -5.71 -6.75 4.59
N LEU A 86 -5.71 -5.72 5.47
CA LEU A 86 -6.51 -5.66 6.67
C LEU A 86 -7.27 -4.33 6.73
N SER A 87 -8.56 -4.36 7.07
CA SER A 87 -9.37 -3.17 7.29
C SER A 87 -9.57 -2.91 8.79
N VAL A 88 -9.39 -1.67 9.22
CA VAL A 88 -9.43 -1.28 10.64
C VAL A 88 -10.41 -0.13 10.87
N ARG A 89 -11.06 -0.11 12.03
CA ARG A 89 -12.08 0.89 12.39
C ARG A 89 -11.69 1.79 13.56
N ASN A 90 -10.63 1.44 14.29
CA ASN A 90 -10.16 2.20 15.45
C ASN A 90 -8.69 1.88 15.73
N TYR A 91 -8.11 2.63 16.68
CA TYR A 91 -6.71 2.47 17.07
C TYR A 91 -6.35 1.05 17.54
N LYS A 92 -7.20 0.42 18.35
CA LYS A 92 -6.93 -0.95 18.87
C LYS A 92 -6.83 -1.96 17.73
N GLN A 93 -7.75 -1.88 16.76
CA GLN A 93 -7.70 -2.73 15.57
C GLN A 93 -6.49 -2.41 14.69
N PHE A 94 -6.11 -1.13 14.58
CA PHE A 94 -4.91 -0.74 13.84
C PHE A 94 -3.64 -1.31 14.47
N ALA A 95 -3.48 -1.22 15.78
CA ALA A 95 -2.32 -1.78 16.48
C ALA A 95 -2.21 -3.31 16.26
N ASN A 96 -3.32 -4.04 16.45
CA ASN A 96 -3.35 -5.48 16.20
C ASN A 96 -3.09 -5.84 14.73
N ALA A 97 -3.63 -5.06 13.78
CA ALA A 97 -3.41 -5.26 12.36
C ALA A 97 -1.95 -5.02 11.96
N LEU A 98 -1.30 -4.03 12.58
CA LEU A 98 0.11 -3.74 12.36
C LEU A 98 0.98 -4.90 12.85
N ASP A 99 0.75 -5.39 14.06
CA ASP A 99 1.46 -6.55 14.61
C ASP A 99 1.27 -7.80 13.72
N THR A 100 0.03 -8.04 13.27
CA THR A 100 -0.30 -9.15 12.35
C THR A 100 0.43 -9.01 11.02
N ALA A 101 0.40 -7.81 10.43
CA ALA A 101 1.02 -7.53 9.14
C ALA A 101 2.56 -7.69 9.19
N PHE A 102 3.20 -7.28 10.28
CA PHE A 102 4.65 -7.50 10.47
C PHE A 102 4.98 -8.97 10.70
N ALA A 103 4.21 -9.67 11.53
CA ALA A 103 4.43 -11.09 11.81
C ALA A 103 4.21 -11.99 10.59
N SER A 104 3.27 -11.64 9.72
CA SER A 104 2.89 -12.39 8.52
C SER A 104 3.37 -11.75 7.22
N GLN A 105 4.30 -10.81 7.28
CA GLN A 105 4.73 -10.00 6.14
C GLN A 105 5.10 -10.83 4.90
N PRO A 106 5.90 -11.91 4.99
CA PRO A 106 6.25 -12.69 3.80
C PRO A 106 5.02 -13.32 3.10
N ILE A 107 4.08 -13.84 3.89
CA ILE A 107 2.88 -14.52 3.35
C ILE A 107 1.91 -13.49 2.78
N MET A 108 1.59 -12.46 3.54
CA MET A 108 0.68 -11.40 3.09
C MET A 108 1.26 -10.63 1.90
N GLY A 109 2.57 -10.43 1.87
CA GLY A 109 3.28 -9.79 0.76
C GLY A 109 3.22 -10.62 -0.52
N GLU A 110 3.40 -11.94 -0.42
CA GLU A 110 3.22 -12.86 -1.55
C GLU A 110 1.77 -12.81 -2.07
N HIS A 111 0.78 -12.81 -1.19
CA HIS A 111 -0.63 -12.66 -1.57
C HIS A 111 -0.89 -11.35 -2.30
N ALA A 112 -0.28 -10.24 -1.84
CA ALA A 112 -0.41 -8.94 -2.50
C ALA A 112 0.18 -8.95 -3.92
N ALA A 113 1.39 -9.48 -4.08
CA ALA A 113 2.06 -9.60 -5.37
C ALA A 113 1.26 -10.49 -6.34
N ASN A 114 0.79 -11.65 -5.88
CA ASN A 114 -0.01 -12.59 -6.67
C ASN A 114 -1.34 -11.96 -7.10
N TYR A 115 -2.03 -11.24 -6.21
CA TYR A 115 -3.24 -10.52 -6.57
C TYR A 115 -2.99 -9.49 -7.68
N VAL A 116 -1.97 -8.65 -7.53
CA VAL A 116 -1.63 -7.64 -8.55
C VAL A 116 -1.28 -8.30 -9.88
N GLN A 117 -0.53 -9.40 -9.86
CA GLN A 117 -0.19 -10.13 -11.06
C GLN A 117 -1.42 -10.74 -11.75
N SER A 118 -2.36 -11.30 -10.99
CA SER A 118 -3.59 -11.88 -11.56
C SER A 118 -4.53 -10.85 -12.18
N GLU A 119 -4.54 -9.63 -11.66
CA GLU A 119 -5.34 -8.51 -12.19
C GLU A 119 -4.59 -7.73 -13.30
N SER A 120 -3.32 -8.07 -13.58
CA SER A 120 -2.55 -7.46 -14.65
C SER A 120 -2.91 -8.06 -16.01
N GLY A 121 -2.63 -7.32 -17.11
CA GLY A 121 -2.84 -7.83 -18.47
C GLY A 121 -4.00 -7.20 -19.22
N ALA A 122 -4.70 -6.21 -18.67
CA ALA A 122 -5.79 -5.49 -19.34
C ALA A 122 -5.39 -4.97 -20.72
N THR A 123 -4.16 -4.47 -20.89
CA THR A 123 -3.63 -4.00 -22.16
C THR A 123 -3.63 -5.12 -23.23
N ASN A 124 -3.18 -6.32 -22.86
CA ASN A 124 -3.17 -7.46 -23.79
C ASN A 124 -4.59 -7.90 -24.16
N ILE A 125 -5.50 -7.94 -23.18
CA ILE A 125 -6.91 -8.28 -23.42
C ILE A 125 -7.55 -7.29 -24.38
N ILE A 126 -7.36 -5.99 -24.14
CA ILE A 126 -7.89 -4.91 -25.01
C ILE A 126 -7.26 -5.00 -26.41
N TYR A 127 -5.95 -5.18 -26.49
CA TYR A 127 -5.26 -5.31 -27.77
C TYR A 127 -5.79 -6.49 -28.58
N GLN A 128 -5.94 -7.67 -27.97
CA GLN A 128 -6.49 -8.85 -28.64
C GLN A 128 -7.95 -8.65 -29.07
N ALA A 129 -8.76 -8.02 -28.21
CA ALA A 129 -10.16 -7.74 -28.53
C ALA A 129 -10.33 -6.77 -29.70
N LEU A 130 -9.42 -5.79 -29.84
CA LEU A 130 -9.50 -4.76 -30.88
C LEU A 130 -8.83 -5.16 -32.19
N PHE A 131 -7.74 -5.93 -32.13
CA PHE A 131 -6.85 -6.15 -33.28
C PHE A 131 -6.74 -7.60 -33.74
N GLN A 132 -7.19 -8.59 -32.96
CA GLN A 132 -7.14 -10.01 -33.33
C GLN A 132 -8.49 -10.64 -33.71
N GLN A 133 -9.58 -9.88 -33.80
CA GLN A 133 -10.89 -10.34 -34.31
C GLN A 133 -11.02 -10.25 -35.85
N SER A 134 -9.92 -10.13 -36.56
CA SER A 134 -9.92 -10.09 -38.03
C SER A 134 -9.20 -11.34 -38.57
N ASN A 135 -9.85 -12.50 -38.42
CA ASN A 135 -9.68 -13.69 -39.29
C ASN A 135 -10.93 -14.53 -39.25
#